data_c83876e44db6b4e0e25d921b85f5cd4c
#
_entry.id   c83876e44db6b4e0e25d921b85f5cd4c
#
_cell.length_a   1.000
_cell.length_b   1.000
_cell.length_c   1.000
_cell.angle_alpha   90.00
_cell.angle_beta   90.00
_cell.angle_gamma   90.00
#
_symmetry.space_group_name_H-M   'P 1'
#
loop_
_entity.id
_entity.type
_entity.pdbx_description
1 polymer ?
#
loop_
_entity_poly.entity_id
_entity_poly.type
_entity_poly.pdbx_seq_one_letter_code
_entity_poly.pdbx_strand_id
1 'polypeptide(L)'
;MNVQQDLLTGIRVLDFTWSVSGSTTTRILASMGAEVIKVEWPKTPDMMRFSMYAKDDEPGLDNGAFFNSLNVGKRSFTVNIKSAEGMNIVKELIRKSDIITENFSAGVFEKWGLDYESLKEINEGIIYMSISGLGHTGRQKNYGTWGPTAAALSGMTYISGLPDKHPSGWGYSILDIVAGYTGAYSVLTALLYKNRTGEGQYIDISQVETALPLVGTNLLDYFVNGRSSNRPDFPTGNRSTLSADGNKSDFRGAIACPQNTYRCAGDGPNDYCVIAIYNDEEWERFKEAIGKPEWANDSRFSSLTGRIQHQDELDQHIGEFTRKLSKYAVMEALQKYDLVAAAVQQNEDIVEYDPQLRFRGLFETVQHPLLGERLVEGVPIKMSQSSPFIRKSAPLMGEDNDFVLKEILDYSNEEIELLDTQGVFWPLDMPKESFKAVRPLW
;
A
#
# COMPACT_ATOMS: atom_id res chain seq x y z
N MET A 1 -20.46 15.21 -22.49
CA MET A 1 -19.51 14.43 -21.73
C MET A 1 -18.26 15.27 -21.64
N ASN A 2 -17.90 15.78 -20.45
CA ASN A 2 -16.60 16.42 -20.26
C ASN A 2 -15.56 15.32 -20.41
N VAL A 3 -14.70 15.44 -21.42
CA VAL A 3 -13.53 14.56 -21.53
C VAL A 3 -12.69 14.81 -20.29
N GLN A 4 -12.65 13.83 -19.39
CA GLN A 4 -11.82 13.89 -18.21
C GLN A 4 -10.36 13.98 -18.68
N GLN A 5 -9.72 15.10 -18.44
CA GLN A 5 -8.35 15.31 -18.85
C GLN A 5 -7.43 14.58 -17.88
N ASP A 6 -6.63 13.68 -18.41
CA ASP A 6 -5.67 12.92 -17.61
C ASP A 6 -4.54 13.85 -17.13
N LEU A 7 -4.25 13.77 -15.83
CA LEU A 7 -3.28 14.65 -15.18
C LEU A 7 -1.86 14.49 -15.73
N LEU A 8 -1.47 13.26 -16.09
CA LEU A 8 -0.11 12.91 -16.52
C LEU A 8 -0.04 12.49 -18.00
N THR A 9 -1.00 12.94 -18.82
CA THR A 9 -0.94 12.72 -20.27
C THR A 9 0.39 13.24 -20.84
N GLY A 10 1.09 12.43 -21.61
CA GLY A 10 2.38 12.75 -22.21
C GLY A 10 3.58 12.50 -21.32
N ILE A 11 3.38 12.11 -20.06
CA ILE A 11 4.47 11.69 -19.16
C ILE A 11 4.74 10.21 -19.33
N ARG A 12 5.99 9.84 -19.61
CA ARG A 12 6.43 8.44 -19.74
C ARG A 12 7.31 8.03 -18.57
N VAL A 13 6.97 6.88 -17.97
CA VAL A 13 7.68 6.26 -16.85
C VAL A 13 8.30 4.95 -17.31
N LEU A 14 9.61 4.83 -17.20
CA LEU A 14 10.32 3.57 -17.38
C LEU A 14 10.44 2.87 -16.03
N ASP A 15 9.70 1.78 -15.88
CA ASP A 15 9.43 1.14 -14.60
C ASP A 15 10.22 -0.17 -14.46
N PHE A 16 11.29 -0.16 -13.66
CA PHE A 16 12.07 -1.35 -13.28
C PHE A 16 11.64 -1.91 -11.92
N THR A 17 10.57 -1.40 -11.33
CA THR A 17 10.18 -1.81 -9.98
C THR A 17 9.64 -3.24 -9.94
N TRP A 18 9.87 -3.89 -8.81
CA TRP A 18 9.37 -5.22 -8.50
C TRP A 18 8.54 -5.21 -7.22
N SER A 19 7.81 -6.30 -6.99
CA SER A 19 7.06 -6.50 -5.74
C SER A 19 6.07 -5.36 -5.50
N VAL A 20 6.03 -4.75 -4.30
CA VAL A 20 4.91 -3.91 -3.86
C VAL A 20 5.23 -2.42 -3.91
N SER A 21 6.32 -1.97 -3.27
CA SER A 21 6.55 -0.54 -3.00
C SER A 21 6.65 0.31 -4.28
N GLY A 22 7.60 -0.03 -5.15
CA GLY A 22 7.76 0.68 -6.41
C GLY A 22 6.58 0.47 -7.37
N SER A 23 6.05 -0.77 -7.44
CA SER A 23 4.90 -1.07 -8.28
C SER A 23 3.65 -0.29 -7.86
N THR A 24 3.45 -0.03 -6.56
CA THR A 24 2.39 0.86 -6.05
C THR A 24 2.58 2.29 -6.55
N THR A 25 3.80 2.82 -6.50
CA THR A 25 4.11 4.16 -7.04
C THR A 25 3.69 4.26 -8.50
N THR A 26 4.18 3.37 -9.33
CA THR A 26 3.98 3.44 -10.79
C THR A 26 2.55 3.09 -11.20
N ARG A 27 1.83 2.27 -10.43
CA ARG A 27 0.39 2.06 -10.56
C ARG A 27 -0.41 3.35 -10.35
N ILE A 28 -0.07 4.13 -9.32
CA ILE A 28 -0.72 5.42 -9.06
C ILE A 28 -0.49 6.38 -10.23
N LEU A 29 0.75 6.46 -10.73
CA LEU A 29 1.08 7.30 -11.90
C LEU A 29 0.33 6.84 -13.15
N ALA A 30 0.22 5.54 -13.41
CA ALA A 30 -0.55 4.99 -14.52
C ALA A 30 -2.05 5.35 -14.40
N SER A 31 -2.62 5.26 -13.20
CA SER A 31 -4.02 5.65 -12.95
C SER A 31 -4.27 7.14 -13.16
N MET A 32 -3.25 7.98 -13.05
CA MET A 32 -3.29 9.41 -13.33
C MET A 32 -3.01 9.74 -14.82
N GLY A 33 -2.78 8.75 -15.67
CA GLY A 33 -2.62 8.91 -17.11
C GLY A 33 -1.19 8.89 -17.64
N ALA A 34 -0.19 8.60 -16.81
CA ALA A 34 1.17 8.37 -17.29
C ALA A 34 1.25 7.09 -18.11
N GLU A 35 2.06 7.12 -19.18
CA GLU A 35 2.44 5.91 -19.90
C GLU A 35 3.55 5.19 -19.14
N VAL A 36 3.20 4.13 -18.40
CA VAL A 36 4.13 3.35 -17.62
C VAL A 36 4.55 2.10 -18.38
N ILE A 37 5.85 1.97 -18.65
CA ILE A 37 6.46 0.82 -19.33
C ILE A 37 7.24 0.03 -18.30
N LYS A 38 6.68 -1.11 -17.87
CA LYS A 38 7.34 -2.04 -16.95
C LYS A 38 8.35 -2.88 -17.71
N VAL A 39 9.62 -2.75 -17.33
CA VAL A 39 10.75 -3.46 -17.95
C VAL A 39 11.04 -4.72 -17.13
N GLU A 40 11.02 -5.86 -17.80
CA GLU A 40 11.20 -7.16 -17.14
C GLU A 40 12.11 -8.08 -17.98
N TRP A 41 12.58 -9.14 -17.34
CA TRP A 41 13.27 -10.23 -18.03
C TRP A 41 12.66 -11.58 -17.64
N PRO A 42 12.24 -12.41 -18.60
CA PRO A 42 11.53 -13.66 -18.30
C PRO A 42 12.27 -14.65 -17.39
N LYS A 43 13.61 -14.69 -17.40
CA LYS A 43 14.39 -15.55 -16.50
C LYS A 43 14.41 -15.07 -15.05
N THR A 44 14.14 -13.81 -14.82
CA THR A 44 14.06 -13.19 -13.48
C THR A 44 12.89 -12.22 -13.45
N PRO A 45 11.65 -12.73 -13.55
CA PRO A 45 10.47 -11.88 -13.59
C PRO A 45 10.16 -11.33 -12.20
N ASP A 46 9.28 -10.33 -12.14
CA ASP A 46 8.71 -9.86 -10.88
C ASP A 46 8.08 -11.04 -10.13
N MET A 47 8.53 -11.27 -8.90
CA MET A 47 8.07 -12.39 -8.08
C MET A 47 6.55 -12.39 -7.82
N MET A 48 5.91 -11.21 -7.89
CA MET A 48 4.46 -11.10 -7.70
C MET A 48 3.67 -11.77 -8.83
N ARG A 49 4.28 -12.03 -9.98
CA ARG A 49 3.66 -12.79 -11.06
C ARG A 49 3.30 -14.22 -10.65
N PHE A 50 4.06 -14.81 -9.73
CA PHE A 50 3.88 -16.17 -9.22
C PHE A 50 3.35 -16.25 -7.79
N SER A 51 3.25 -15.11 -7.09
CA SER A 51 2.93 -15.12 -5.67
C SER A 51 1.48 -14.79 -5.41
N MET A 52 0.98 -15.37 -4.31
CA MET A 52 -0.30 -15.11 -3.67
C MET A 52 -1.51 -15.17 -4.61
N TYR A 53 -2.30 -16.19 -4.43
CA TYR A 53 -3.64 -16.29 -5.01
C TYR A 53 -3.68 -16.27 -6.55
N ALA A 54 -3.27 -17.37 -7.16
CA ALA A 54 -3.55 -17.58 -8.57
C ALA A 54 -5.02 -17.94 -8.77
N LYS A 55 -5.59 -17.58 -9.91
CA LYS A 55 -6.93 -18.04 -10.27
C LYS A 55 -6.95 -19.57 -10.34
N ASP A 56 -7.95 -20.17 -9.69
CA ASP A 56 -8.16 -21.62 -9.63
C ASP A 56 -6.96 -22.39 -9.02
N ASP A 57 -6.11 -21.69 -8.23
CA ASP A 57 -4.86 -22.20 -7.67
C ASP A 57 -3.86 -22.71 -8.72
N GLU A 58 -4.03 -22.32 -9.97
CA GLU A 58 -3.12 -22.68 -11.06
C GLU A 58 -1.99 -21.65 -11.18
N PRO A 59 -0.74 -22.02 -10.89
CA PRO A 59 0.40 -21.12 -11.04
C PRO A 59 0.64 -20.80 -12.51
N GLY A 60 0.98 -19.55 -12.79
CA GLY A 60 1.33 -19.11 -14.14
C GLY A 60 1.92 -17.71 -14.10
N LEU A 61 2.76 -17.39 -15.08
CA LEU A 61 3.48 -16.11 -15.15
C LEU A 61 2.55 -14.88 -15.08
N ASP A 62 1.34 -15.01 -15.62
CA ASP A 62 0.36 -13.92 -15.73
C ASP A 62 -0.89 -14.13 -14.88
N ASN A 63 -0.90 -15.19 -14.04
CA ASN A 63 -2.06 -15.59 -13.23
C ASN A 63 -2.04 -15.03 -11.81
N GLY A 64 -0.91 -14.47 -11.34
CA GLY A 64 -0.76 -13.99 -9.97
C GLY A 64 -1.68 -12.81 -9.69
N ALA A 65 -2.66 -12.97 -8.79
CA ALA A 65 -3.64 -11.93 -8.47
C ALA A 65 -2.97 -10.66 -7.94
N PHE A 66 -1.89 -10.81 -7.17
CA PHE A 66 -1.20 -9.67 -6.60
C PHE A 66 -0.45 -8.85 -7.66
N PHE A 67 0.22 -9.52 -8.61
CA PHE A 67 0.80 -8.81 -9.76
C PHE A 67 -0.28 -8.06 -10.53
N ASN A 68 -1.40 -8.72 -10.80
CA ASN A 68 -2.50 -8.17 -11.56
C ASN A 68 -3.17 -6.97 -10.85
N SER A 69 -3.17 -6.92 -9.52
CA SER A 69 -3.61 -5.74 -8.78
C SER A 69 -2.61 -4.58 -8.85
N LEU A 70 -1.30 -4.85 -8.69
CA LEU A 70 -0.27 -3.83 -8.59
C LEU A 70 0.16 -3.21 -9.94
N ASN A 71 -0.17 -3.86 -11.06
CA ASN A 71 0.33 -3.45 -12.38
C ASN A 71 -0.77 -3.07 -13.38
N VAL A 72 -1.99 -2.82 -12.90
CA VAL A 72 -3.07 -2.30 -13.76
C VAL A 72 -2.67 -1.00 -14.47
N GLY A 73 -3.07 -0.85 -15.70
CA GLY A 73 -2.80 0.34 -16.49
C GLY A 73 -1.39 0.46 -17.07
N LYS A 74 -0.48 -0.48 -16.77
CA LYS A 74 0.88 -0.47 -17.28
C LYS A 74 1.01 -1.22 -18.62
N ARG A 75 2.11 -0.98 -19.33
CA ARG A 75 2.61 -1.77 -20.45
C ARG A 75 3.71 -2.70 -19.96
N SER A 76 3.92 -3.84 -20.61
CA SER A 76 5.02 -4.76 -20.31
C SER A 76 6.00 -4.82 -21.49
N PHE A 77 7.26 -4.59 -21.20
CA PHE A 77 8.36 -4.70 -22.14
C PHE A 77 9.43 -5.64 -21.60
N THR A 78 9.78 -6.67 -22.36
CA THR A 78 10.84 -7.61 -21.99
C THR A 78 12.12 -7.31 -22.73
N VAL A 79 13.25 -7.23 -21.99
CA VAL A 79 14.55 -6.98 -22.58
C VAL A 79 15.69 -7.55 -21.72
N ASN A 80 16.68 -8.14 -22.37
CA ASN A 80 17.90 -8.61 -21.71
C ASN A 80 18.90 -7.47 -21.50
N ILE A 81 18.81 -6.79 -20.38
CA ILE A 81 19.73 -5.69 -20.03
C ILE A 81 21.19 -6.12 -19.84
N LYS A 82 21.48 -7.42 -19.83
CA LYS A 82 22.84 -7.96 -19.74
C LYS A 82 23.51 -8.09 -21.11
N SER A 83 22.76 -8.04 -22.21
CA SER A 83 23.31 -7.92 -23.56
C SER A 83 23.60 -6.46 -23.90
N ALA A 84 24.57 -6.23 -24.77
CA ALA A 84 24.93 -4.87 -25.25
C ALA A 84 23.74 -4.24 -26.00
N GLU A 85 23.06 -5.01 -26.82
CA GLU A 85 21.92 -4.61 -27.65
C GLU A 85 20.74 -4.23 -26.73
N GLY A 86 20.40 -5.08 -25.73
CA GLY A 86 19.34 -4.81 -24.78
C GLY A 86 19.62 -3.56 -23.93
N MET A 87 20.84 -3.36 -23.48
CA MET A 87 21.23 -2.15 -22.76
C MET A 87 21.13 -0.90 -23.64
N ASN A 88 21.48 -0.99 -24.91
CA ASN A 88 21.35 0.13 -25.88
C ASN A 88 19.86 0.51 -26.03
N ILE A 89 18.97 -0.47 -26.19
CA ILE A 89 17.52 -0.26 -26.27
C ILE A 89 17.00 0.43 -24.98
N VAL A 90 17.45 -0.01 -23.82
CA VAL A 90 17.08 0.64 -22.55
C VAL A 90 17.55 2.10 -22.51
N LYS A 91 18.76 2.39 -22.97
CA LYS A 91 19.27 3.77 -23.06
C LYS A 91 18.48 4.64 -24.04
N GLU A 92 18.00 4.07 -25.13
CA GLU A 92 17.09 4.77 -26.04
C GLU A 92 15.74 5.08 -25.41
N LEU A 93 15.19 4.13 -24.66
CA LEU A 93 13.96 4.36 -23.88
C LEU A 93 14.14 5.44 -22.81
N ILE A 94 15.30 5.50 -22.13
CA ILE A 94 15.62 6.55 -21.15
C ILE A 94 15.60 7.93 -21.80
N ARG A 95 16.14 8.08 -23.03
CA ARG A 95 16.09 9.36 -23.75
C ARG A 95 14.66 9.83 -24.06
N LYS A 96 13.75 8.89 -24.23
CA LYS A 96 12.33 9.16 -24.55
C LYS A 96 11.40 9.10 -23.31
N SER A 97 11.96 9.04 -22.10
CA SER A 97 11.22 8.95 -20.84
C SER A 97 11.43 10.17 -19.95
N ASP A 98 10.44 10.50 -19.15
CA ASP A 98 10.49 11.59 -18.16
C ASP A 98 10.97 11.12 -16.80
N ILE A 99 10.64 9.88 -16.46
CA ILE A 99 10.85 9.27 -15.16
C ILE A 99 11.41 7.86 -15.35
N ILE A 100 12.38 7.50 -14.52
CA ILE A 100 12.83 6.12 -14.33
C ILE A 100 12.66 5.74 -12.87
N THR A 101 12.17 4.53 -12.62
CA THR A 101 11.87 4.05 -11.25
C THR A 101 12.43 2.66 -11.01
N GLU A 102 12.96 2.43 -9.82
CA GLU A 102 13.41 1.10 -9.38
C GLU A 102 13.23 0.94 -7.87
N ASN A 103 13.25 -0.29 -7.36
CA ASN A 103 13.23 -0.59 -5.94
C ASN A 103 14.10 -1.79 -5.56
N PHE A 104 15.26 -1.90 -6.20
CA PHE A 104 16.26 -2.90 -5.90
C PHE A 104 17.09 -2.51 -4.65
N SER A 105 17.93 -3.42 -4.23
CA SER A 105 18.95 -3.10 -3.22
C SER A 105 19.94 -2.06 -3.76
N ALA A 106 20.44 -1.21 -2.88
CA ALA A 106 21.42 -0.18 -3.25
C ALA A 106 22.61 -0.77 -4.03
N GLY A 107 23.02 -0.08 -5.09
CA GLY A 107 24.13 -0.48 -5.94
C GLY A 107 23.77 -1.42 -7.10
N VAL A 108 22.50 -1.80 -7.28
CA VAL A 108 22.10 -2.66 -8.41
C VAL A 108 22.10 -1.87 -9.71
N PHE A 109 21.47 -0.71 -9.75
CA PHE A 109 21.44 0.17 -10.91
C PHE A 109 22.81 0.71 -11.26
N GLU A 110 23.63 1.04 -10.28
CA GLU A 110 25.02 1.46 -10.48
C GLU A 110 25.86 0.38 -11.19
N LYS A 111 25.66 -0.90 -10.83
CA LYS A 111 26.34 -2.03 -11.49
C LYS A 111 25.92 -2.20 -12.96
N TRP A 112 24.75 -1.71 -13.33
CA TRP A 112 24.27 -1.71 -14.72
C TRP A 112 24.71 -0.46 -15.50
N GLY A 113 25.38 0.50 -14.82
CA GLY A 113 25.74 1.78 -15.41
C GLY A 113 24.53 2.70 -15.60
N LEU A 114 23.54 2.57 -14.72
CA LEU A 114 22.31 3.35 -14.70
C LEU A 114 22.18 4.15 -13.39
N ASP A 115 23.32 4.55 -12.79
CA ASP A 115 23.32 5.53 -11.71
C ASP A 115 22.83 6.90 -12.19
N TYR A 116 22.47 7.79 -11.25
CA TYR A 116 21.86 9.07 -11.62
C TYR A 116 22.72 9.94 -12.54
N GLU A 117 24.04 9.98 -12.32
CA GLU A 117 24.93 10.77 -13.18
C GLU A 117 24.95 10.22 -14.60
N SER A 118 25.04 8.90 -14.75
CA SER A 118 24.95 8.23 -16.05
C SER A 118 23.59 8.43 -16.72
N LEU A 119 22.50 8.41 -15.95
CA LEU A 119 21.15 8.69 -16.47
C LEU A 119 21.01 10.13 -16.94
N LYS A 120 21.58 11.08 -16.19
CA LYS A 120 21.59 12.51 -16.53
C LYS A 120 22.38 12.81 -17.81
N GLU A 121 23.48 12.09 -18.07
CA GLU A 121 24.21 12.19 -19.33
C GLU A 121 23.35 11.72 -20.54
N ILE A 122 22.46 10.76 -20.33
CA ILE A 122 21.56 10.27 -21.38
C ILE A 122 20.37 11.21 -21.58
N ASN A 123 19.81 11.74 -20.48
CA ASN A 123 18.64 12.61 -20.46
C ASN A 123 18.74 13.58 -19.27
N GLU A 124 19.15 14.82 -19.51
CA GLU A 124 19.38 15.85 -18.50
C GLU A 124 18.14 16.14 -17.64
N GLY A 125 16.95 16.02 -18.23
CA GLY A 125 15.68 16.24 -17.57
C GLY A 125 15.11 15.01 -16.85
N ILE A 126 15.85 13.90 -16.72
CA ILE A 126 15.33 12.65 -16.15
C ILE A 126 15.06 12.79 -14.65
N ILE A 127 13.91 12.34 -14.20
CA ILE A 127 13.61 12.11 -12.79
C ILE A 127 13.92 10.66 -12.49
N TYR A 128 14.85 10.40 -11.58
CA TYR A 128 15.19 9.06 -11.12
C TYR A 128 14.70 8.83 -9.70
N MET A 129 13.85 7.82 -9.50
CA MET A 129 13.33 7.45 -8.19
C MET A 129 13.77 6.05 -7.81
N SER A 130 14.42 5.91 -6.65
CA SER A 130 14.72 4.62 -6.02
C SER A 130 13.99 4.48 -4.68
N ILE A 131 13.51 3.26 -4.38
CA ILE A 131 12.92 2.90 -3.08
C ILE A 131 13.63 1.65 -2.56
N SER A 132 14.18 1.72 -1.35
CA SER A 132 14.66 0.54 -0.67
C SER A 132 14.33 0.60 0.82
N GLY A 133 14.56 -0.50 1.56
CA GLY A 133 14.24 -0.54 2.99
C GLY A 133 14.92 0.55 3.81
N LEU A 134 16.19 0.85 3.52
CA LEU A 134 17.00 1.79 4.28
C LEU A 134 17.52 2.98 3.44
N GLY A 135 17.05 3.12 2.20
CA GLY A 135 17.56 4.08 1.24
C GLY A 135 18.88 3.62 0.58
N HIS A 136 19.35 4.39 -0.40
CA HIS A 136 20.55 4.09 -1.17
C HIS A 136 21.82 4.76 -0.61
N THR A 137 21.68 5.45 0.53
CA THR A 137 22.77 6.14 1.23
C THR A 137 22.97 5.62 2.65
N GLY A 138 24.07 6.00 3.32
CA GLY A 138 24.35 5.64 4.70
C GLY A 138 25.01 4.26 4.88
N ARG A 139 25.33 3.97 6.16
CA ARG A 139 26.15 2.78 6.52
C ARG A 139 25.44 1.44 6.28
N GLN A 140 24.12 1.41 6.37
CA GLN A 140 23.31 0.20 6.33
C GLN A 140 22.57 0.04 5.00
N LYS A 141 22.86 0.84 3.97
CA LYS A 141 22.20 0.80 2.66
C LYS A 141 22.19 -0.57 1.99
N ASN A 142 23.15 -1.42 2.34
CA ASN A 142 23.27 -2.77 1.76
C ASN A 142 22.56 -3.87 2.57
N TYR A 143 21.83 -3.52 3.65
CA TYR A 143 21.07 -4.50 4.40
C TYR A 143 19.83 -4.91 3.61
N GLY A 144 19.66 -6.22 3.44
CA GLY A 144 18.44 -6.77 2.81
C GLY A 144 17.24 -6.55 3.72
N THR A 145 16.17 -6.03 3.16
CA THR A 145 14.91 -5.78 3.86
C THR A 145 13.73 -6.25 3.03
N TRP A 146 12.68 -6.63 3.76
CA TRP A 146 11.34 -6.82 3.25
C TRP A 146 10.41 -5.95 4.08
N GLY A 147 9.18 -5.68 3.63
CA GLY A 147 8.23 -4.85 4.35
C GLY A 147 8.12 -5.16 5.86
N PRO A 148 7.96 -6.43 6.30
CA PRO A 148 7.94 -6.77 7.73
C PRO A 148 9.23 -6.45 8.48
N THR A 149 10.41 -6.63 7.87
CA THR A 149 11.69 -6.31 8.52
C THR A 149 11.92 -4.80 8.59
N ALA A 150 11.49 -4.05 7.58
CA ALA A 150 11.48 -2.59 7.62
C ALA A 150 10.54 -2.08 8.74
N ALA A 151 9.35 -2.68 8.90
CA ALA A 151 8.45 -2.36 10.01
C ALA A 151 9.07 -2.63 11.39
N ALA A 152 9.84 -3.71 11.53
CA ALA A 152 10.56 -3.98 12.77
C ALA A 152 11.63 -2.93 13.05
N LEU A 153 12.43 -2.54 12.05
CA LEU A 153 13.49 -1.53 12.17
C LEU A 153 12.94 -0.14 12.49
N SER A 154 11.73 0.20 12.03
CA SER A 154 11.09 1.48 12.31
C SER A 154 10.50 1.60 13.72
N GLY A 155 10.46 0.51 14.49
CA GLY A 155 9.76 0.46 15.79
C GLY A 155 8.27 0.16 15.69
N MET A 156 7.68 0.13 14.50
CA MET A 156 6.25 -0.08 14.29
C MET A 156 5.79 -1.44 14.84
N THR A 157 6.55 -2.50 14.60
CA THR A 157 6.26 -3.85 15.11
C THR A 157 6.20 -3.88 16.64
N TYR A 158 7.08 -3.13 17.31
CA TYR A 158 7.09 -3.07 18.77
C TYR A 158 5.85 -2.38 19.34
N ILE A 159 5.40 -1.28 18.73
CA ILE A 159 4.25 -0.52 19.22
C ILE A 159 2.90 -1.13 18.81
N SER A 160 2.88 -2.07 17.88
CA SER A 160 1.65 -2.74 17.41
C SER A 160 1.23 -3.91 18.30
N GLY A 161 2.06 -4.30 19.27
CA GLY A 161 1.78 -5.40 20.18
C GLY A 161 0.77 -5.05 21.28
N LEU A 162 0.42 -6.06 22.05
CA LEU A 162 -0.30 -5.90 23.32
C LEU A 162 0.70 -5.88 24.47
N PRO A 163 0.36 -5.25 25.62
CA PRO A 163 1.15 -5.38 26.85
C PRO A 163 1.40 -6.85 27.17
N ASP A 164 2.57 -7.16 27.68
CA ASP A 164 2.98 -8.51 28.10
C ASP A 164 2.91 -9.62 27.01
N LYS A 165 2.82 -9.23 25.74
CA LYS A 165 2.88 -10.15 24.61
C LYS A 165 4.13 -9.89 23.77
N HIS A 166 4.47 -10.86 22.93
CA HIS A 166 5.52 -10.67 21.94
C HIS A 166 5.15 -9.55 20.97
N PRO A 167 6.14 -8.75 20.48
CA PRO A 167 5.90 -7.79 19.40
C PRO A 167 5.21 -8.47 18.22
N SER A 168 4.22 -7.80 17.65
CA SER A 168 3.39 -8.35 16.59
C SER A 168 3.40 -7.46 15.37
N GLY A 169 3.62 -8.05 14.20
CA GLY A 169 3.46 -7.37 12.92
C GLY A 169 1.98 -7.27 12.52
N TRP A 170 1.72 -6.46 11.50
CA TRP A 170 0.36 -6.23 10.98
C TRP A 170 -0.13 -7.32 10.01
N GLY A 171 0.66 -8.37 9.83
CA GLY A 171 0.34 -9.47 8.91
C GLY A 171 0.44 -9.12 7.42
N TYR A 172 0.80 -7.88 7.08
CA TYR A 172 0.95 -7.36 5.73
C TYR A 172 2.10 -6.34 5.65
N SER A 173 2.66 -6.15 4.46
CA SER A 173 3.77 -5.22 4.21
C SER A 173 3.28 -3.78 4.08
N ILE A 174 2.71 -3.21 5.15
CA ILE A 174 2.14 -1.86 5.12
C ILE A 174 3.15 -0.79 4.69
N LEU A 175 4.43 -0.94 5.05
CA LEU A 175 5.45 0.03 4.69
C LEU A 175 5.75 0.06 3.19
N ASP A 176 5.56 -1.04 2.49
CA ASP A 176 5.64 -1.04 1.03
C ASP A 176 4.58 -0.13 0.42
N ILE A 177 3.36 -0.16 0.95
CA ILE A 177 2.27 0.70 0.49
C ILE A 177 2.55 2.17 0.85
N VAL A 178 2.97 2.45 2.09
CA VAL A 178 3.31 3.82 2.53
C VAL A 178 4.44 4.40 1.69
N ALA A 179 5.51 3.63 1.48
CA ALA A 179 6.61 4.05 0.60
C ALA A 179 6.16 4.25 -0.84
N GLY A 180 5.26 3.41 -1.35
CA GLY A 180 4.69 3.53 -2.69
C GLY A 180 3.90 4.83 -2.88
N TYR A 181 3.04 5.21 -1.93
CA TYR A 181 2.36 6.51 -1.95
C TYR A 181 3.32 7.68 -1.78
N THR A 182 4.34 7.54 -0.92
CA THR A 182 5.42 8.54 -0.76
C THR A 182 6.18 8.72 -2.08
N GLY A 183 6.46 7.62 -2.79
CA GLY A 183 7.08 7.64 -4.12
C GLY A 183 6.26 8.41 -5.14
N ALA A 184 4.96 8.14 -5.22
CA ALA A 184 4.07 8.86 -6.12
C ALA A 184 4.03 10.37 -5.79
N TYR A 185 3.91 10.73 -4.52
CA TYR A 185 3.98 12.13 -4.07
C TYR A 185 5.29 12.80 -4.45
N SER A 186 6.42 12.12 -4.23
CA SER A 186 7.76 12.65 -4.52
C SER A 186 7.96 12.85 -6.02
N VAL A 187 7.53 11.89 -6.85
CA VAL A 187 7.60 12.00 -8.32
C VAL A 187 6.75 13.17 -8.83
N LEU A 188 5.51 13.32 -8.34
CA LEU A 188 4.66 14.45 -8.73
C LEU A 188 5.29 15.80 -8.33
N THR A 189 5.93 15.86 -7.18
CA THR A 189 6.66 17.05 -6.72
C THR A 189 7.88 17.33 -7.62
N ALA A 190 8.62 16.30 -8.01
CA ALA A 190 9.76 16.42 -8.93
C ALA A 190 9.33 16.84 -10.34
N LEU A 191 8.19 16.35 -10.84
CA LEU A 191 7.59 16.83 -12.10
C LEU A 191 7.24 18.30 -12.05
N LEU A 192 6.68 18.77 -10.93
CA LEU A 192 6.38 20.18 -10.74
C LEU A 192 7.66 21.05 -10.73
N TYR A 193 8.74 20.55 -10.14
CA TYR A 193 10.06 21.19 -10.19
C TYR A 193 10.60 21.22 -11.62
N LYS A 194 10.62 20.06 -12.31
CA LYS A 194 11.06 19.94 -13.71
C LYS A 194 10.28 20.89 -14.64
N ASN A 195 8.97 21.00 -14.46
CA ASN A 195 8.14 21.92 -15.28
C ASN A 195 8.51 23.39 -15.09
N ARG A 196 9.11 23.77 -13.94
CA ARG A 196 9.53 25.15 -13.65
C ARG A 196 10.95 25.45 -14.06
N THR A 197 11.85 24.47 -14.01
CA THR A 197 13.28 24.64 -14.16
C THR A 197 13.85 23.99 -15.42
N GLY A 198 13.17 22.97 -15.97
CA GLY A 198 13.68 22.08 -17.00
C GLY A 198 14.58 20.96 -16.47
N GLU A 199 14.92 20.98 -15.18
CA GLU A 199 15.88 20.03 -14.57
C GLU A 199 15.18 18.83 -13.95
N GLY A 200 15.74 17.63 -14.18
CA GLY A 200 15.40 16.41 -13.45
C GLY A 200 16.07 16.36 -12.07
N GLN A 201 15.78 15.30 -11.30
CA GLN A 201 16.43 15.07 -10.01
C GLN A 201 16.39 13.60 -9.58
N TYR A 202 17.29 13.26 -8.66
CA TYR A 202 17.30 11.97 -7.99
C TYR A 202 16.44 12.02 -6.73
N ILE A 203 15.64 10.96 -6.53
CA ILE A 203 14.77 10.75 -5.36
C ILE A 203 15.17 9.42 -4.72
N ASP A 204 15.69 9.47 -3.49
CA ASP A 204 16.05 8.30 -2.67
C ASP A 204 15.05 8.16 -1.52
N ILE A 205 14.33 7.03 -1.45
CA ILE A 205 13.29 6.78 -0.45
C ILE A 205 13.65 5.57 0.40
N SER A 206 13.68 5.78 1.72
CA SER A 206 13.81 4.72 2.73
C SER A 206 12.45 4.32 3.28
N GLN A 207 12.07 3.06 3.15
CA GLN A 207 10.82 2.54 3.75
C GLN A 207 10.78 2.71 5.27
N VAL A 208 11.92 2.52 5.95
CA VAL A 208 12.02 2.72 7.41
C VAL A 208 11.71 4.16 7.78
N GLU A 209 12.23 5.14 7.02
CA GLU A 209 11.97 6.55 7.29
C GLU A 209 10.52 6.94 7.00
N THR A 210 9.88 6.36 6.00
CA THR A 210 8.45 6.61 5.73
C THR A 210 7.53 6.11 6.85
N ALA A 211 8.00 5.21 7.72
CA ALA A 211 7.26 4.74 8.88
C ALA A 211 7.31 5.67 10.09
N LEU A 212 8.32 6.56 10.18
CA LEU A 212 8.52 7.39 11.37
C LEU A 212 7.31 8.30 11.69
N PRO A 213 6.62 8.92 10.73
CA PRO A 213 5.38 9.62 11.01
C PRO A 213 4.28 8.75 11.62
N LEU A 214 4.23 7.45 11.30
CA LEU A 214 3.23 6.51 11.83
C LEU A 214 3.49 6.15 13.30
N VAL A 215 4.74 6.21 13.75
CA VAL A 215 5.14 5.99 15.15
C VAL A 215 5.39 7.30 15.89
N GLY A 216 5.02 8.42 15.28
CA GLY A 216 5.38 9.77 15.69
C GLY A 216 4.98 10.13 17.12
N THR A 217 3.80 9.71 17.61
CA THR A 217 3.36 10.00 18.99
C THR A 217 4.31 9.43 20.03
N ASN A 218 4.88 8.25 19.78
CA ASN A 218 5.85 7.62 20.69
C ASN A 218 7.21 8.33 20.64
N LEU A 219 7.64 8.75 19.46
CA LEU A 219 8.85 9.55 19.27
C LEU A 219 8.70 10.92 19.94
N LEU A 220 7.56 11.59 19.78
CA LEU A 220 7.28 12.88 20.41
C LEU A 220 7.29 12.76 21.94
N ASP A 221 6.71 11.71 22.51
CA ASP A 221 6.73 11.47 23.95
C ASP A 221 8.18 11.31 24.48
N TYR A 222 9.02 10.60 23.71
CA TYR A 222 10.43 10.52 24.03
C TYR A 222 11.15 11.86 23.89
N PHE A 223 10.93 12.61 22.82
CA PHE A 223 11.60 13.88 22.59
C PHE A 223 11.23 14.97 23.60
N VAL A 224 9.95 15.04 23.98
CA VAL A 224 9.43 16.10 24.86
C VAL A 224 9.57 15.75 26.33
N ASN A 225 9.32 14.50 26.68
CA ASN A 225 9.22 14.05 28.08
C ASN A 225 10.36 13.12 28.52
N GLY A 226 11.22 12.67 27.62
CA GLY A 226 12.26 11.68 27.90
C GLY A 226 11.72 10.31 28.28
N ARG A 227 10.43 10.03 28.01
CA ARG A 227 9.79 8.78 28.41
C ARG A 227 10.22 7.63 27.51
N SER A 228 10.82 6.61 28.12
CA SER A 228 11.20 5.39 27.42
C SER A 228 9.97 4.55 27.08
N SER A 229 10.00 3.92 25.91
CA SER A 229 9.06 2.85 25.57
C SER A 229 9.31 1.56 26.34
N ASN A 230 10.47 1.43 26.99
CA ASN A 230 10.80 0.31 27.87
C ASN A 230 10.28 0.60 29.29
N ARG A 231 8.95 0.57 29.47
CA ARG A 231 8.26 0.79 30.75
C ARG A 231 7.12 -0.20 30.91
N PRO A 232 6.67 -0.47 32.14
CA PRO A 232 5.48 -1.29 32.38
C PRO A 232 4.27 -0.79 31.57
N ASP A 233 3.43 -1.69 31.13
CA ASP A 233 2.19 -1.44 30.37
C ASP A 233 2.39 -0.78 28.99
N PHE A 234 3.59 -0.81 28.47
CA PHE A 234 3.83 -0.38 27.08
C PHE A 234 4.01 -1.59 26.14
N PRO A 235 3.39 -1.58 24.97
CA PRO A 235 2.41 -0.63 24.45
C PRO A 235 1.08 -0.66 25.20
N THR A 236 0.39 0.48 25.27
CA THR A 236 -0.84 0.62 26.08
C THR A 236 -2.05 -0.16 25.53
N GLY A 237 -1.96 -0.77 24.37
CA GLY A 237 -3.09 -1.40 23.68
C GLY A 237 -4.13 -0.37 23.20
N ASN A 238 -5.38 -0.79 23.05
CA ASN A 238 -6.48 0.05 22.51
C ASN A 238 -7.30 0.77 23.58
N ARG A 239 -7.00 0.56 24.86
CA ARG A 239 -7.79 1.09 25.97
C ARG A 239 -7.11 2.31 26.59
N SER A 240 -7.90 3.29 26.98
CA SER A 240 -7.42 4.42 27.77
C SER A 240 -6.98 3.95 29.15
N THR A 241 -5.88 4.51 29.64
CA THR A 241 -5.33 4.26 30.98
C THR A 241 -5.28 5.55 31.77
N LEU A 242 -5.36 5.45 33.10
CA LEU A 242 -5.15 6.58 34.00
C LEU A 242 -3.69 6.58 34.48
N SER A 243 -3.17 7.77 34.75
CA SER A 243 -1.91 7.94 35.46
C SER A 243 -1.98 7.33 36.90
N ALA A 244 -0.82 7.09 37.49
CA ALA A 244 -0.72 6.48 38.82
C ALA A 244 -1.49 7.26 39.93
N ASP A 245 -1.70 8.58 39.74
CA ASP A 245 -2.52 9.42 40.62
C ASP A 245 -4.04 9.38 40.33
N GLY A 246 -4.45 8.60 39.30
CA GLY A 246 -5.84 8.43 38.90
C GLY A 246 -6.51 9.66 38.25
N ASN A 247 -5.80 10.76 38.10
CA ASN A 247 -6.38 12.04 37.71
C ASN A 247 -6.10 12.45 36.26
N LYS A 248 -5.11 11.88 35.63
CA LYS A 248 -4.75 12.18 34.23
C LYS A 248 -4.65 10.91 33.45
N SER A 249 -5.11 10.95 32.22
CA SER A 249 -4.82 9.87 31.30
C SER A 249 -3.32 9.85 31.00
N ASP A 250 -2.72 8.67 31.08
CA ASP A 250 -1.35 8.45 30.58
C ASP A 250 -1.35 8.26 29.07
N PHE A 251 -2.38 8.77 28.42
CA PHE A 251 -2.71 8.50 27.05
C PHE A 251 -2.01 9.42 26.03
N ARG A 252 -1.76 8.90 24.88
CA ARG A 252 -1.08 9.52 23.73
C ARG A 252 -2.00 9.89 22.58
N GLY A 253 -3.28 10.00 22.83
CA GLY A 253 -4.31 10.32 21.83
C GLY A 253 -5.60 10.80 22.49
N ALA A 254 -6.74 10.69 21.79
CA ALA A 254 -8.05 11.01 22.34
C ALA A 254 -8.43 10.01 23.43
N ILE A 255 -8.84 10.53 24.60
CA ILE A 255 -9.28 9.70 25.71
C ILE A 255 -10.74 9.31 25.46
N ALA A 256 -11.02 8.01 25.48
CA ALA A 256 -12.37 7.49 25.36
C ALA A 256 -12.57 6.31 26.30
N CYS A 257 -13.77 6.14 26.84
CA CYS A 257 -14.18 4.95 27.54
C CYS A 257 -15.72 4.84 27.50
N PRO A 258 -16.27 3.72 26.96
CA PRO A 258 -15.54 2.59 26.40
C PRO A 258 -14.71 2.95 25.15
N GLN A 259 -13.61 2.24 24.95
CA GLN A 259 -12.83 2.23 23.72
C GLN A 259 -12.30 0.82 23.50
N ASN A 260 -13.06 -0.01 22.82
CA ASN A 260 -12.72 -1.41 22.67
C ASN A 260 -13.42 -2.04 21.46
N THR A 261 -13.09 -3.30 21.20
CA THR A 261 -13.70 -4.16 20.18
C THR A 261 -14.55 -5.22 20.86
N TYR A 262 -15.83 -5.24 20.56
CA TYR A 262 -16.81 -6.09 21.22
C TYR A 262 -17.34 -7.19 20.32
N ARG A 263 -17.42 -8.42 20.83
CA ARG A 263 -18.01 -9.56 20.14
C ARG A 263 -19.50 -9.31 19.93
N CYS A 264 -19.97 -9.51 18.70
CA CYS A 264 -21.36 -9.43 18.28
C CYS A 264 -21.97 -10.83 18.07
N ALA A 265 -23.26 -10.90 17.76
CA ALA A 265 -23.92 -12.11 17.35
C ALA A 265 -23.36 -12.61 16.01
N GLY A 266 -23.27 -13.94 15.88
CA GLY A 266 -22.73 -14.65 14.71
C GLY A 266 -21.65 -15.64 15.10
N ASP A 267 -21.37 -16.58 14.19
CA ASP A 267 -20.40 -17.65 14.39
C ASP A 267 -19.05 -17.37 13.67
N GLY A 268 -18.98 -16.27 12.92
CA GLY A 268 -17.79 -15.89 12.14
C GLY A 268 -16.65 -15.37 13.02
N PRO A 269 -15.40 -15.49 12.57
CA PRO A 269 -14.24 -15.01 13.32
C PRO A 269 -14.22 -13.48 13.48
N ASN A 270 -14.90 -12.74 12.59
CA ASN A 270 -14.91 -11.27 12.51
C ASN A 270 -16.22 -10.61 12.94
N ASP A 271 -17.07 -11.31 13.71
CA ASP A 271 -18.32 -10.74 14.23
C ASP A 271 -18.04 -9.86 15.43
N TYR A 272 -17.44 -8.69 15.18
CA TYR A 272 -17.07 -7.68 16.16
C TYR A 272 -17.50 -6.28 15.71
N CYS A 273 -17.74 -5.41 16.69
CA CYS A 273 -17.95 -3.99 16.50
C CYS A 273 -16.99 -3.20 17.39
N VAL A 274 -16.34 -2.19 16.83
CA VAL A 274 -15.55 -1.21 17.60
C VAL A 274 -16.48 -0.12 18.11
N ILE A 275 -16.32 0.27 19.38
CA ILE A 275 -17.10 1.34 20.01
C ILE A 275 -16.14 2.27 20.75
N ALA A 276 -16.29 3.60 20.58
CA ALA A 276 -15.56 4.60 21.33
C ALA A 276 -16.51 5.73 21.80
N ILE A 277 -16.44 6.08 23.08
CA ILE A 277 -17.23 7.14 23.72
C ILE A 277 -16.26 8.13 24.36
N TYR A 278 -16.22 9.36 23.87
CA TYR A 278 -15.19 10.34 24.21
C TYR A 278 -15.52 11.24 25.40
N ASN A 279 -16.80 11.42 25.71
CA ASN A 279 -17.23 12.36 26.76
C ASN A 279 -18.54 11.89 27.45
N ASP A 280 -18.96 12.64 28.46
CA ASP A 280 -20.12 12.25 29.25
C ASP A 280 -21.44 12.55 28.51
N GLU A 281 -21.47 13.49 27.57
CA GLU A 281 -22.65 13.73 26.72
C GLU A 281 -22.88 12.56 25.75
N GLU A 282 -21.81 12.04 25.18
CA GLU A 282 -21.87 10.83 24.36
C GLU A 282 -22.28 9.60 25.17
N TRP A 283 -21.83 9.53 26.42
CA TRP A 283 -22.29 8.47 27.36
C TRP A 283 -23.80 8.50 27.57
N GLU A 284 -24.40 9.66 27.74
CA GLU A 284 -25.87 9.78 27.86
C GLU A 284 -26.56 9.31 26.57
N ARG A 285 -26.06 9.70 25.39
CA ARG A 285 -26.59 9.22 24.11
C ARG A 285 -26.39 7.71 23.93
N PHE A 286 -25.28 7.17 24.43
CA PHE A 286 -25.03 5.73 24.43
C PHE A 286 -26.04 4.97 25.26
N LYS A 287 -26.36 5.46 26.44
CA LYS A 287 -27.43 4.88 27.28
C LYS A 287 -28.78 4.84 26.56
N GLU A 288 -29.13 5.92 25.87
CA GLU A 288 -30.35 5.97 25.04
C GLU A 288 -30.31 4.91 23.93
N ALA A 289 -29.20 4.85 23.21
CA ALA A 289 -29.03 3.95 22.06
C ALA A 289 -29.14 2.46 22.43
N ILE A 290 -28.69 2.09 23.64
CA ILE A 290 -28.77 0.70 24.13
C ILE A 290 -30.03 0.39 24.98
N GLY A 291 -30.99 1.34 25.06
CA GLY A 291 -32.28 1.13 25.72
C GLY A 291 -32.25 1.34 27.22
N LYS A 292 -31.35 2.14 27.74
CA LYS A 292 -31.25 2.54 29.18
C LYS A 292 -31.25 1.36 30.18
N PRO A 293 -30.39 0.37 30.03
CA PRO A 293 -30.32 -0.72 30.95
C PRO A 293 -29.94 -0.19 32.37
N GLU A 294 -30.40 -0.86 33.43
CA GLU A 294 -30.21 -0.43 34.82
C GLU A 294 -28.72 -0.21 35.15
N TRP A 295 -27.83 -1.10 34.71
CA TRP A 295 -26.41 -1.01 34.98
C TRP A 295 -25.77 0.28 34.40
N ALA A 296 -26.29 0.83 33.30
CA ALA A 296 -25.74 2.03 32.68
C ALA A 296 -26.01 3.31 33.48
N ASN A 297 -26.90 3.26 34.49
CA ASN A 297 -27.18 4.36 35.41
C ASN A 297 -26.37 4.28 36.73
N ASP A 298 -25.45 3.31 36.84
CA ASP A 298 -24.55 3.25 37.99
C ASP A 298 -23.67 4.51 38.04
N SER A 299 -23.59 5.13 39.19
CA SER A 299 -22.83 6.37 39.41
C SER A 299 -21.32 6.23 39.05
N ARG A 300 -20.79 5.03 39.13
CA ARG A 300 -19.40 4.72 38.74
C ARG A 300 -19.13 4.99 37.26
N PHE A 301 -20.16 4.89 36.41
CA PHE A 301 -20.04 5.12 34.95
C PHE A 301 -20.46 6.54 34.54
N SER A 302 -20.85 7.41 35.47
CA SER A 302 -21.38 8.75 35.18
C SER A 302 -20.33 9.71 34.61
N SER A 303 -19.04 9.49 34.88
CA SER A 303 -17.95 10.31 34.36
C SER A 303 -16.96 9.47 33.55
N LEU A 304 -16.27 10.10 32.61
CA LEU A 304 -15.22 9.46 31.79
C LEU A 304 -14.16 8.79 32.68
N THR A 305 -13.69 9.49 33.72
CA THR A 305 -12.70 8.94 34.67
C THR A 305 -13.25 7.71 35.41
N GLY A 306 -14.49 7.76 35.84
CA GLY A 306 -15.16 6.62 36.51
C GLY A 306 -15.29 5.42 35.56
N ARG A 307 -15.65 5.65 34.30
CA ARG A 307 -15.70 4.59 33.28
C ARG A 307 -14.33 3.97 33.03
N ILE A 308 -13.25 4.75 33.00
CA ILE A 308 -11.90 4.21 32.84
C ILE A 308 -11.49 3.38 34.06
N GLN A 309 -11.82 3.82 35.27
CA GLN A 309 -11.53 3.07 36.52
C GLN A 309 -12.25 1.73 36.60
N HIS A 310 -13.43 1.64 36.00
CA HIS A 310 -14.29 0.45 36.03
C HIS A 310 -14.47 -0.17 34.62
N GLN A 311 -13.54 0.05 33.74
CA GLN A 311 -13.70 -0.33 32.31
C GLN A 311 -13.86 -1.84 32.08
N ASP A 312 -13.30 -2.71 32.92
CA ASP A 312 -13.45 -4.16 32.77
C ASP A 312 -14.90 -4.61 32.98
N GLU A 313 -15.55 -4.08 34.01
CA GLU A 313 -16.97 -4.34 34.28
C GLU A 313 -17.86 -3.72 33.20
N LEU A 314 -17.53 -2.49 32.81
CA LEU A 314 -18.21 -1.81 31.69
C LEU A 314 -18.14 -2.59 30.38
N ASP A 315 -16.97 -3.10 30.06
CA ASP A 315 -16.75 -3.91 28.83
C ASP A 315 -17.56 -5.23 28.86
N GLN A 316 -17.74 -5.84 30.04
CA GLN A 316 -18.62 -7.01 30.21
C GLN A 316 -20.07 -6.68 29.88
N HIS A 317 -20.62 -5.61 30.44
CA HIS A 317 -22.00 -5.17 30.20
C HIS A 317 -22.22 -4.83 28.69
N ILE A 318 -21.29 -4.11 28.09
CA ILE A 318 -21.36 -3.77 26.66
C ILE A 318 -21.28 -5.05 25.82
N GLY A 319 -20.38 -5.97 26.17
CA GLY A 319 -20.25 -7.26 25.52
C GLY A 319 -21.54 -8.12 25.59
N GLU A 320 -22.28 -8.05 26.71
CA GLU A 320 -23.59 -8.71 26.82
C GLU A 320 -24.67 -8.09 25.92
N PHE A 321 -24.60 -6.79 25.71
CA PHE A 321 -25.47 -6.10 24.78
C PHE A 321 -25.12 -6.44 23.32
N THR A 322 -23.85 -6.31 22.93
CA THR A 322 -23.42 -6.49 21.54
C THR A 322 -23.59 -7.93 21.04
N ARG A 323 -23.42 -8.94 21.92
CA ARG A 323 -23.64 -10.35 21.55
C ARG A 323 -25.07 -10.70 21.13
N LYS A 324 -26.03 -9.83 21.38
CA LYS A 324 -27.44 -10.02 21.00
C LYS A 324 -27.73 -9.52 19.58
N LEU A 325 -26.85 -8.76 18.98
CA LEU A 325 -27.05 -8.06 17.73
C LEU A 325 -25.90 -8.37 16.75
N SER A 326 -26.18 -8.31 15.44
CA SER A 326 -25.10 -8.39 14.44
C SER A 326 -24.21 -7.15 14.51
N LYS A 327 -22.96 -7.26 14.04
CA LYS A 327 -22.00 -6.16 14.04
C LYS A 327 -22.54 -4.90 13.33
N TYR A 328 -23.31 -5.07 12.26
CA TYR A 328 -23.94 -3.96 11.55
C TYR A 328 -25.10 -3.36 12.32
N ALA A 329 -25.92 -4.20 12.96
CA ALA A 329 -27.03 -3.69 13.80
C ALA A 329 -26.52 -2.89 15.01
N VAL A 330 -25.40 -3.30 15.64
CA VAL A 330 -24.75 -2.51 16.68
C VAL A 330 -24.24 -1.19 16.14
N MET A 331 -23.53 -1.21 15.01
CA MET A 331 -23.01 0.00 14.36
C MET A 331 -24.16 0.97 14.04
N GLU A 332 -25.20 0.52 13.36
CA GLU A 332 -26.33 1.36 12.96
C GLU A 332 -27.11 1.91 14.18
N ALA A 333 -27.31 1.10 15.21
CA ALA A 333 -27.98 1.54 16.42
C ALA A 333 -27.24 2.70 17.10
N LEU A 334 -25.90 2.63 17.15
CA LEU A 334 -25.08 3.66 17.79
C LEU A 334 -24.88 4.89 16.88
N GLN A 335 -24.67 4.69 15.59
CA GLN A 335 -24.51 5.79 14.60
C GLN A 335 -25.76 6.69 14.54
N LYS A 336 -26.97 6.15 14.78
CA LYS A 336 -28.21 6.96 14.85
C LYS A 336 -28.21 7.98 15.98
N TYR A 337 -27.34 7.81 16.97
CA TYR A 337 -27.16 8.72 18.09
C TYR A 337 -25.85 9.51 18.00
N ASP A 338 -25.27 9.62 16.80
CA ASP A 338 -23.99 10.29 16.53
C ASP A 338 -22.85 9.77 17.43
N LEU A 339 -22.77 8.44 17.60
CA LEU A 339 -21.75 7.78 18.38
C LEU A 339 -20.76 7.05 17.47
N VAL A 340 -19.51 7.02 17.86
CA VAL A 340 -18.45 6.34 17.09
C VAL A 340 -18.55 4.84 17.30
N ALA A 341 -19.05 4.14 16.30
CA ALA A 341 -19.08 2.68 16.22
C ALA A 341 -18.88 2.21 14.79
N ALA A 342 -18.16 1.10 14.61
CA ALA A 342 -17.87 0.53 13.31
C ALA A 342 -17.84 -1.01 13.37
N ALA A 343 -18.51 -1.66 12.42
CA ALA A 343 -18.41 -3.09 12.22
C ALA A 343 -17.00 -3.46 11.77
N VAL A 344 -16.42 -4.53 12.32
CA VAL A 344 -15.17 -5.09 11.83
C VAL A 344 -15.48 -5.85 10.53
N GLN A 345 -15.14 -5.25 9.41
CA GLN A 345 -15.40 -5.81 8.09
C GLN A 345 -14.33 -6.83 7.69
N GLN A 346 -14.73 -7.84 6.96
CA GLN A 346 -13.87 -8.76 6.22
C GLN A 346 -13.90 -8.41 4.72
N ASN A 347 -13.09 -9.09 3.92
CA ASN A 347 -12.95 -8.74 2.50
C ASN A 347 -14.27 -8.83 1.72
N GLU A 348 -15.09 -9.84 2.00
CA GLU A 348 -16.41 -10.00 1.39
C GLU A 348 -17.36 -8.86 1.78
N ASP A 349 -17.32 -8.41 3.03
CA ASP A 349 -18.12 -7.27 3.49
C ASP A 349 -17.75 -6.00 2.70
N ILE A 350 -16.45 -5.76 2.52
CA ILE A 350 -15.90 -4.58 1.83
C ILE A 350 -16.33 -4.57 0.35
N VAL A 351 -16.23 -5.71 -0.30
CA VAL A 351 -16.47 -5.83 -1.75
C VAL A 351 -17.96 -5.91 -2.05
N GLU A 352 -18.69 -6.78 -1.32
CA GLU A 352 -20.05 -7.16 -1.67
C GLU A 352 -21.12 -6.28 -0.99
N TYR A 353 -20.86 -5.79 0.20
CA TYR A 353 -21.91 -5.22 1.05
C TYR A 353 -21.68 -3.78 1.48
N ASP A 354 -20.44 -3.24 1.44
CA ASP A 354 -20.18 -1.87 1.89
C ASP A 354 -20.83 -0.83 0.96
N PRO A 355 -21.88 -0.11 1.42
CA PRO A 355 -22.61 0.85 0.58
C PRO A 355 -21.78 2.09 0.27
N GLN A 356 -20.85 2.47 1.17
CA GLN A 356 -20.05 3.67 1.01
C GLN A 356 -18.95 3.48 -0.04
N LEU A 357 -18.24 2.36 0.00
CA LEU A 357 -17.21 2.05 -1.00
C LEU A 357 -17.81 1.83 -2.38
N ARG A 358 -19.00 1.19 -2.44
CA ARG A 358 -19.75 1.05 -3.68
C ARG A 358 -20.20 2.41 -4.24
N PHE A 359 -20.77 3.30 -3.41
CA PHE A 359 -21.16 4.66 -3.81
C PHE A 359 -19.96 5.47 -4.31
N ARG A 360 -18.81 5.32 -3.66
CA ARG A 360 -17.57 6.00 -4.07
C ARG A 360 -16.92 5.39 -5.32
N GLY A 361 -17.39 4.23 -5.79
CA GLY A 361 -16.82 3.54 -6.94
C GLY A 361 -15.33 3.25 -6.74
N LEU A 362 -14.97 2.67 -5.57
CA LEU A 362 -13.59 2.32 -5.28
C LEU A 362 -13.13 1.18 -6.18
N PHE A 363 -13.98 0.18 -6.36
CA PHE A 363 -13.67 -0.99 -7.18
C PHE A 363 -14.06 -0.75 -8.63
N GLU A 364 -13.16 -1.07 -9.54
CA GLU A 364 -13.31 -0.91 -10.98
C GLU A 364 -13.18 -2.28 -11.67
N THR A 365 -13.96 -2.48 -12.73
CA THR A 365 -13.93 -3.73 -13.50
C THR A 365 -12.98 -3.57 -14.69
N VAL A 366 -12.06 -4.52 -14.86
CA VAL A 366 -11.15 -4.60 -16.00
C VAL A 366 -11.28 -5.95 -16.71
N GLN A 367 -11.01 -5.96 -18.02
CA GLN A 367 -10.93 -7.19 -18.81
C GLN A 367 -9.48 -7.61 -18.93
N HIS A 368 -9.13 -8.77 -18.36
CA HIS A 368 -7.78 -9.33 -18.46
C HIS A 368 -7.76 -10.44 -19.50
N PRO A 369 -6.76 -10.47 -20.42
CA PRO A 369 -6.74 -11.43 -21.54
C PRO A 369 -6.87 -12.91 -21.14
N LEU A 370 -6.23 -13.31 -20.02
CA LEU A 370 -6.26 -14.68 -19.54
C LEU A 370 -7.30 -14.93 -18.43
N LEU A 371 -7.51 -13.94 -17.57
CA LEU A 371 -8.34 -14.10 -16.37
C LEU A 371 -9.79 -13.69 -16.58
N GLY A 372 -10.10 -13.06 -17.73
CA GLY A 372 -11.42 -12.50 -18.01
C GLY A 372 -11.72 -11.26 -17.17
N GLU A 373 -13.00 -11.06 -16.85
CA GLU A 373 -13.43 -9.93 -16.03
C GLU A 373 -12.87 -10.02 -14.61
N ARG A 374 -12.27 -8.92 -14.15
CA ARG A 374 -11.66 -8.79 -12.82
C ARG A 374 -12.05 -7.49 -12.16
N LEU A 375 -12.38 -7.59 -10.88
CA LEU A 375 -12.55 -6.46 -10.01
C LEU A 375 -11.18 -6.07 -9.43
N VAL A 376 -10.85 -4.79 -9.49
CA VAL A 376 -9.60 -4.24 -8.97
C VAL A 376 -9.89 -2.98 -8.16
N GLU A 377 -9.10 -2.73 -7.13
CA GLU A 377 -9.26 -1.50 -6.36
C GLU A 377 -8.68 -0.31 -7.13
N GLY A 378 -9.42 0.79 -7.20
CA GLY A 378 -8.96 2.06 -7.74
C GLY A 378 -8.11 2.85 -6.74
N VAL A 379 -7.59 3.99 -7.17
CA VAL A 379 -6.91 4.94 -6.27
C VAL A 379 -7.97 5.68 -5.44
N PRO A 380 -7.85 5.75 -4.10
CA PRO A 380 -8.90 6.30 -3.22
C PRO A 380 -8.97 7.84 -3.22
N ILE A 381 -8.64 8.46 -4.34
CA ILE A 381 -8.63 9.92 -4.53
C ILE A 381 -9.72 10.28 -5.53
N LYS A 382 -10.58 11.24 -5.15
CA LYS A 382 -11.59 11.84 -6.04
C LYS A 382 -11.28 13.32 -6.23
N MET A 383 -10.96 13.70 -7.45
CA MET A 383 -10.74 15.08 -7.87
C MET A 383 -11.82 15.51 -8.85
N SER A 384 -12.28 16.74 -8.74
CA SER A 384 -13.43 17.23 -9.52
C SER A 384 -13.18 17.31 -11.03
N GLN A 385 -11.93 17.40 -11.47
CA GLN A 385 -11.56 17.58 -12.87
C GLN A 385 -10.72 16.46 -13.46
N SER A 386 -9.95 15.74 -12.65
CA SER A 386 -8.89 14.82 -13.11
C SER A 386 -8.72 13.59 -12.21
N SER A 387 -9.83 13.02 -11.72
CA SER A 387 -9.77 11.83 -10.84
C SER A 387 -9.01 10.68 -11.50
N PRO A 388 -8.12 10.03 -10.75
CA PRO A 388 -7.49 8.79 -11.22
C PRO A 388 -8.52 7.71 -11.56
N PHE A 389 -8.25 6.90 -12.57
CA PHE A 389 -9.03 5.70 -12.88
C PHE A 389 -8.17 4.65 -13.59
N ILE A 390 -8.62 3.40 -13.59
CA ILE A 390 -7.91 2.29 -14.20
C ILE A 390 -8.33 2.15 -15.66
N ARG A 391 -7.37 2.25 -16.60
CA ARG A 391 -7.63 2.25 -18.04
C ARG A 391 -7.62 0.87 -18.67
N LYS A 392 -6.78 -0.02 -18.14
CA LYS A 392 -6.65 -1.41 -18.63
C LYS A 392 -6.19 -2.33 -17.49
N SER A 393 -6.34 -3.63 -17.69
CA SER A 393 -5.78 -4.65 -16.80
C SER A 393 -4.25 -4.56 -16.73
N ALA A 394 -3.66 -5.34 -15.82
CA ALA A 394 -2.22 -5.56 -15.84
C ALA A 394 -1.81 -6.28 -17.14
N PRO A 395 -0.60 -6.01 -17.66
CA PRO A 395 -0.16 -6.58 -18.91
C PRO A 395 0.33 -8.03 -18.76
N LEU A 396 0.18 -8.82 -19.81
CA LEU A 396 0.91 -10.07 -19.96
C LEU A 396 2.41 -9.78 -20.13
N MET A 397 3.25 -10.75 -19.80
CA MET A 397 4.71 -10.61 -19.96
C MET A 397 5.09 -10.33 -21.40
N GLY A 398 5.69 -9.16 -21.65
CA GLY A 398 6.13 -8.72 -22.98
C GLY A 398 5.01 -8.39 -23.95
N GLU A 399 3.78 -8.22 -23.48
CA GLU A 399 2.60 -7.92 -24.31
C GLU A 399 2.80 -6.70 -25.23
N ASP A 400 3.51 -5.70 -24.75
CA ASP A 400 3.69 -4.43 -25.45
C ASP A 400 5.07 -4.30 -26.15
N ASN A 401 5.83 -5.41 -26.35
CA ASN A 401 7.15 -5.36 -27.02
C ASN A 401 7.09 -4.67 -28.38
N ASP A 402 6.16 -5.07 -29.23
CA ASP A 402 5.99 -4.48 -30.57
C ASP A 402 5.65 -2.98 -30.48
N PHE A 403 4.77 -2.59 -29.57
CA PHE A 403 4.42 -1.20 -29.38
C PHE A 403 5.64 -0.36 -28.95
N VAL A 404 6.41 -0.85 -28.00
CA VAL A 404 7.61 -0.14 -27.50
C VAL A 404 8.65 0.00 -28.61
N LEU A 405 8.90 -1.06 -29.36
CA LEU A 405 9.92 -1.07 -30.39
C LEU A 405 9.52 -0.25 -31.64
N LYS A 406 8.27 -0.39 -32.10
CA LYS A 406 7.80 0.28 -33.31
C LYS A 406 7.33 1.71 -33.07
N GLU A 407 6.44 1.91 -32.09
CA GLU A 407 5.78 3.20 -31.90
C GLU A 407 6.60 4.19 -31.05
N ILE A 408 7.48 3.68 -30.17
CA ILE A 408 8.31 4.52 -29.32
C ILE A 408 9.71 4.66 -29.88
N LEU A 409 10.33 3.56 -30.32
CA LEU A 409 11.72 3.53 -30.70
C LEU A 409 11.94 3.54 -32.22
N ASP A 410 10.88 3.46 -33.04
CA ASP A 410 10.90 3.53 -34.52
C ASP A 410 11.70 2.38 -35.19
N TYR A 411 11.78 1.19 -34.54
CA TYR A 411 12.46 0.01 -35.12
C TYR A 411 11.63 -0.60 -36.25
N SER A 412 12.32 -1.03 -37.30
CA SER A 412 11.71 -1.81 -38.41
C SER A 412 11.44 -3.26 -37.99
N ASN A 413 10.59 -3.94 -38.76
CA ASN A 413 10.31 -5.36 -38.51
C ASN A 413 11.58 -6.22 -38.64
N GLU A 414 12.45 -5.90 -39.60
CA GLU A 414 13.70 -6.60 -39.84
C GLU A 414 14.68 -6.47 -38.68
N GLU A 415 14.77 -5.28 -38.06
CA GLU A 415 15.61 -5.05 -36.87
C GLU A 415 15.06 -5.79 -35.67
N ILE A 416 13.75 -5.78 -35.46
CA ILE A 416 13.08 -6.50 -34.36
C ILE A 416 13.31 -8.02 -34.51
N GLU A 417 13.10 -8.57 -35.69
CA GLU A 417 13.31 -9.99 -35.97
C GLU A 417 14.77 -10.40 -35.71
N LEU A 418 15.73 -9.59 -36.15
CA LEU A 418 17.15 -9.84 -35.92
C LEU A 418 17.45 -9.90 -34.41
N LEU A 419 16.99 -8.93 -33.64
CA LEU A 419 17.22 -8.86 -32.20
C LEU A 419 16.50 -10.00 -31.44
N ASP A 420 15.32 -10.41 -31.91
CA ASP A 420 14.59 -11.55 -31.30
C ASP A 420 15.34 -12.87 -31.53
N THR A 421 15.91 -13.09 -32.72
CA THR A 421 16.76 -14.26 -33.00
C THR A 421 18.03 -14.29 -32.15
N GLN A 422 18.47 -13.16 -31.61
CA GLN A 422 19.60 -13.05 -30.69
C GLN A 422 19.19 -13.22 -29.21
N GLY A 423 17.91 -13.37 -28.94
CA GLY A 423 17.38 -13.53 -27.59
C GLY A 423 17.42 -12.24 -26.80
N VAL A 424 17.29 -11.09 -27.44
CA VAL A 424 17.27 -9.78 -26.74
C VAL A 424 15.97 -9.53 -26.02
N PHE A 425 14.84 -9.98 -26.57
CA PHE A 425 13.52 -9.75 -25.97
C PHE A 425 12.98 -10.96 -25.22
N TRP A 426 13.44 -12.16 -25.54
CA TRP A 426 13.04 -13.39 -24.89
C TRP A 426 14.19 -14.41 -24.85
N PRO A 427 14.39 -15.17 -23.74
CA PRO A 427 15.47 -16.16 -23.69
C PRO A 427 15.27 -17.26 -24.73
N LEU A 428 16.27 -17.56 -25.53
CA LEU A 428 16.21 -18.59 -26.58
C LEU A 428 16.02 -20.02 -26.04
N ASP A 429 16.47 -20.26 -24.82
CA ASP A 429 16.36 -21.53 -24.11
C ASP A 429 15.06 -21.63 -23.27
N MET A 430 14.10 -20.73 -23.47
CA MET A 430 12.89 -20.64 -22.68
C MET A 430 11.67 -20.48 -23.61
N PRO A 431 11.00 -21.60 -23.99
CA PRO A 431 9.77 -21.52 -24.79
C PRO A 431 8.70 -20.68 -24.10
N LYS A 432 8.03 -19.79 -24.84
CA LYS A 432 6.96 -18.92 -24.30
C LYS A 432 5.83 -19.71 -23.64
N GLU A 433 5.64 -20.97 -24.05
CA GLU A 433 4.62 -21.88 -23.50
C GLU A 433 5.05 -22.57 -22.18
N SER A 434 6.35 -22.58 -21.86
CA SER A 434 6.87 -23.29 -20.67
C SER A 434 6.54 -22.61 -19.33
N PHE A 435 6.05 -21.36 -19.35
CA PHE A 435 5.67 -20.63 -18.14
C PHE A 435 4.38 -21.10 -17.45
N LYS A 436 3.61 -21.95 -18.08
CA LYS A 436 2.41 -22.53 -17.45
C LYS A 436 2.73 -23.47 -16.27
N ALA A 437 4.00 -23.81 -16.07
CA ALA A 437 4.41 -24.84 -15.11
C ALA A 437 5.53 -24.42 -14.13
N VAL A 438 5.98 -23.17 -14.12
CA VAL A 438 7.03 -22.73 -13.18
C VAL A 438 6.42 -22.53 -11.80
N ARG A 439 6.71 -23.45 -10.87
CA ARG A 439 6.40 -23.26 -9.45
C ARG A 439 7.50 -22.42 -8.80
N PRO A 440 7.14 -21.45 -7.95
CA PRO A 440 8.16 -20.75 -7.16
C PRO A 440 8.92 -21.72 -6.28
N LEU A 441 10.22 -21.45 -6.12
CA LEU A 441 11.15 -22.26 -5.31
C LEU A 441 11.07 -21.95 -3.81
N TRP A 442 9.92 -21.53 -3.28
CA TRP A 442 9.69 -21.33 -1.83
C TRP A 442 8.44 -22.00 -1.36
#